data_4c2bc1b5b73ff1ecf7b359bbdba86552
#
_entry.id   4c2bc1b5b73ff1ecf7b359bbdba86552
#
_cell.length_a   1.000
_cell.length_b   1.000
_cell.length_c   1.000
_cell.angle_alpha   90.00
_cell.angle_beta   90.00
_cell.angle_gamma   90.00
#
_symmetry.space_group_name_H-M   'P 1'
#
loop_
_entity.id
_entity.type
_entity.pdbx_description
1 polymer ?
#
loop_
_entity_poly.entity_id
_entity_poly.type
_entity_poly.pdbx_seq_one_letter_code
_entity_poly.pdbx_strand_id
1 'polypeptide(L)'
;KELSVIHIIIKKYTIDDKVYDFLPNNKKFKKIILEIELICLDKSLIKKIKNLFKESKIHINKIVSFDYAKKFLDKELDATMCIAAKRVVNGINESEVKIQEFPQRKTSIFNRIFNFFD
;
A
#
# COMPACT_ATOMS: atom_id res chain seq x y z
N LYS A 1 15.13 14.13 -7.76
CA LYS A 1 13.97 13.38 -8.25
C LYS A 1 13.15 12.85 -7.10
N GLU A 2 11.92 13.35 -6.96
CA GLU A 2 11.04 12.94 -5.86
C GLU A 2 10.25 11.70 -6.26
N LEU A 3 10.25 10.71 -5.37
CA LEU A 3 9.49 9.48 -5.55
C LEU A 3 8.28 9.45 -4.62
N SER A 4 7.20 8.86 -5.11
CA SER A 4 6.01 8.57 -4.31
C SER A 4 5.88 7.05 -4.16
N VAL A 5 5.66 6.60 -2.93
CA VAL A 5 5.46 5.18 -2.65
C VAL A 5 4.03 4.81 -3.05
N ILE A 6 3.88 3.82 -3.91
CA ILE A 6 2.57 3.30 -4.33
C ILE A 6 2.22 1.96 -3.68
N HIS A 7 3.22 1.15 -3.35
CA HIS A 7 3.02 -0.09 -2.60
C HIS A 7 4.09 -0.25 -1.54
N ILE A 8 3.70 -0.72 -0.36
CA ILE A 8 4.59 -1.10 0.74
C ILE A 8 4.33 -2.58 1.02
N ILE A 9 5.33 -3.42 0.81
CA ILE A 9 5.19 -4.87 0.95
C ILE A 9 6.12 -5.37 2.03
N ILE A 10 5.59 -6.11 3.00
CA ILE A 10 6.41 -6.73 4.03
C ILE A 10 6.90 -8.07 3.49
N LYS A 11 8.20 -8.21 3.37
CA LYS A 11 8.84 -9.44 2.86
C LYS A 11 9.08 -10.46 3.95
N LYS A 12 9.48 -10.00 5.12
CA LYS A 12 9.78 -10.88 6.27
C LYS A 12 9.47 -10.19 7.57
N TYR A 13 9.10 -10.99 8.53
CA TYR A 13 8.88 -10.59 9.92
C TYR A 13 9.93 -11.28 10.79
N THR A 14 10.74 -10.53 11.51
CA THR A 14 11.62 -11.09 12.53
C THR A 14 11.06 -10.73 13.89
N ILE A 15 10.57 -11.72 14.61
CA ILE A 15 9.94 -11.56 15.92
C ILE A 15 10.79 -12.29 16.95
N ASP A 16 11.34 -11.53 17.90
CA ASP A 16 12.22 -12.06 18.95
C ASP A 16 13.30 -13.01 18.38
N ASP A 17 14.00 -12.54 17.34
CA ASP A 17 15.09 -13.21 16.63
C ASP A 17 14.69 -14.44 15.79
N LYS A 18 13.38 -14.70 15.64
CA LYS A 18 12.86 -15.71 14.72
C LYS A 18 12.28 -15.08 13.46
N VAL A 19 12.60 -15.65 12.30
CA VAL A 19 12.13 -15.19 10.99
C VAL A 19 10.85 -15.91 10.59
N TYR A 20 9.84 -15.13 10.16
CA TYR A 20 8.55 -15.63 9.67
C TYR A 20 8.23 -14.98 8.32
N ASP A 21 7.59 -15.74 7.42
CA ASP A 21 7.07 -15.21 6.15
C ASP A 21 5.72 -14.53 6.30
N PHE A 22 5.07 -14.72 7.43
CA PHE A 22 3.77 -14.14 7.77
C PHE A 22 3.74 -13.72 9.23
N LEU A 23 2.83 -12.81 9.57
CA LEU A 23 2.67 -12.37 10.96
C LEU A 23 1.95 -13.46 11.77
N PRO A 24 2.60 -14.07 12.78
CA PRO A 24 1.94 -15.07 13.63
C PRO A 24 0.80 -14.46 14.43
N ASN A 25 -0.34 -15.15 14.44
CA ASN A 25 -1.49 -14.74 15.24
C ASN A 25 -1.26 -15.03 16.73
N ASN A 26 -1.78 -14.13 17.59
CA ASN A 26 -1.83 -14.31 19.03
C ASN A 26 -0.48 -14.48 19.73
N LYS A 27 0.60 -14.03 19.11
CA LYS A 27 1.93 -14.11 19.72
C LYS A 27 2.29 -12.78 20.35
N LYS A 28 2.64 -12.82 21.64
CA LYS A 28 3.24 -11.67 22.32
C LYS A 28 4.72 -11.60 21.95
N PHE A 29 5.20 -10.41 21.66
CA PHE A 29 6.60 -10.20 21.28
C PHE A 29 7.16 -8.94 21.95
N LYS A 30 8.46 -8.95 22.17
CA LYS A 30 9.20 -7.80 22.71
C LYS A 30 9.80 -6.94 21.61
N LYS A 31 10.18 -7.56 20.50
CA LYS A 31 10.86 -6.89 19.39
C LYS A 31 10.35 -7.45 18.06
N ILE A 32 10.05 -6.56 17.14
CA ILE A 32 9.71 -6.91 15.76
C ILE A 32 10.58 -6.12 14.80
N ILE A 33 11.13 -6.80 13.81
CA ILE A 33 11.85 -6.20 12.70
C ILE A 33 11.13 -6.60 11.42
N LEU A 34 10.84 -5.62 10.58
CA LEU A 34 10.17 -5.83 9.29
C LEU A 34 11.16 -5.56 8.17
N GLU A 35 11.28 -6.52 7.25
CA GLU A 35 11.94 -6.30 5.96
C GLU A 35 10.87 -5.88 4.95
N ILE A 36 10.97 -4.66 4.45
CA ILE A 36 9.97 -4.09 3.55
C ILE A 36 10.54 -3.81 2.17
N GLU A 37 9.67 -3.94 1.16
CA GLU A 37 9.93 -3.51 -0.20
C GLU A 37 9.00 -2.34 -0.52
N LEU A 38 9.58 -1.26 -1.04
CA LEU A 38 8.82 -0.09 -1.47
C LEU A 38 8.78 -0.06 -3.01
N ILE A 39 7.58 -0.01 -3.56
CA ILE A 39 7.38 0.21 -4.99
C ILE A 39 7.01 1.66 -5.18
N CYS A 40 7.81 2.38 -5.95
CA CYS A 40 7.71 3.83 -6.09
C CYS A 40 7.50 4.25 -7.53
N LEU A 41 6.88 5.41 -7.71
CA LEU A 41 6.78 6.13 -8.96
C LEU A 41 7.26 7.56 -8.79
N ASP A 42 7.72 8.15 -9.88
CA ASP A 42 8.07 9.56 -9.92
C ASP A 42 6.82 10.41 -9.63
N LYS A 43 6.93 11.33 -8.68
CA LYS A 43 5.82 12.23 -8.33
C LYS A 43 5.37 13.08 -9.50
N SER A 44 6.29 13.52 -10.36
CA SER A 44 5.94 14.33 -11.52
C SER A 44 5.10 13.53 -12.53
N LEU A 45 5.41 12.25 -12.69
CA LEU A 45 4.64 11.35 -13.54
C LEU A 45 3.22 11.16 -13.01
N ILE A 46 3.08 10.91 -11.71
CA ILE A 46 1.78 10.75 -11.05
C ILE A 46 0.93 12.02 -11.25
N LYS A 47 1.54 13.18 -11.07
CA LYS A 47 0.86 14.46 -11.25
C LYS A 47 0.37 14.66 -12.68
N LYS A 48 1.21 14.32 -13.67
CA LYS A 48 0.83 14.39 -15.10
C LYS A 48 -0.34 13.48 -15.42
N ILE A 49 -0.30 12.24 -14.93
CA ILE A 49 -1.38 11.26 -15.14
C ILE A 49 -2.68 11.78 -14.52
N LYS A 50 -2.65 12.24 -13.29
CA LYS A 50 -3.83 12.76 -12.59
C LYS A 50 -4.43 13.97 -13.31
N ASN A 51 -3.57 14.89 -13.76
CA ASN A 51 -4.02 16.08 -14.49
C ASN A 51 -4.66 15.73 -15.84
N LEU A 52 -4.07 14.77 -16.57
CA LEU A 52 -4.60 14.32 -17.86
C LEU A 52 -6.02 13.74 -17.71
N PHE A 53 -6.24 12.89 -16.72
CA PHE A 53 -7.57 12.31 -16.48
C PHE A 53 -8.56 13.31 -15.88
N LYS A 54 -8.06 14.27 -15.09
CA LYS A 54 -8.90 15.33 -14.52
C LYS A 54 -9.54 16.19 -15.61
N GLU A 55 -8.84 16.47 -16.70
CA GLU A 55 -9.39 17.19 -17.85
C GLU A 55 -10.61 16.48 -18.44
N SER A 56 -10.62 15.14 -18.39
CA SER A 56 -11.76 14.32 -18.82
C SER A 56 -12.76 14.03 -17.69
N LYS A 57 -12.67 14.75 -16.58
CA LYS A 57 -13.51 14.56 -15.38
C LYS A 57 -13.43 13.16 -14.77
N ILE A 58 -12.29 12.49 -14.94
CA ILE A 58 -12.03 11.18 -14.36
C ILE A 58 -11.15 11.36 -13.13
N HIS A 59 -11.62 10.87 -11.99
CA HIS A 59 -10.86 10.87 -10.75
C HIS A 59 -10.12 9.54 -10.59
N ILE A 60 -8.79 9.62 -10.35
CA ILE A 60 -7.96 8.43 -10.11
C ILE A 60 -7.89 8.19 -8.61
N ASN A 61 -8.44 7.08 -8.16
CA ASN A 61 -8.41 6.68 -6.76
C ASN A 61 -7.12 5.97 -6.37
N LYS A 62 -6.57 5.14 -7.25
CA LYS A 62 -5.38 4.35 -6.98
C LYS A 62 -4.58 4.07 -8.24
N ILE A 63 -3.26 4.07 -8.09
CA ILE A 63 -2.32 3.65 -9.13
C ILE A 63 -1.68 2.35 -8.67
N VAL A 64 -1.68 1.35 -9.54
CA VAL A 64 -1.14 0.01 -9.26
C VAL A 64 0.05 -0.25 -10.18
N SER A 65 1.15 -0.75 -9.63
CA SER A 65 2.30 -1.17 -10.42
C SER A 65 1.95 -2.35 -11.31
N PHE A 66 2.25 -2.25 -12.60
CA PHE A 66 2.05 -3.33 -13.56
C PHE A 66 2.85 -4.59 -13.17
N ASP A 67 4.12 -4.44 -12.86
CA ASP A 67 4.99 -5.56 -12.52
C ASP A 67 4.55 -6.27 -11.24
N TYR A 68 4.07 -5.50 -10.28
CA TYR A 68 3.53 -6.05 -9.04
C TYR A 68 2.21 -6.78 -9.30
N ALA A 69 1.27 -6.15 -9.98
CA ALA A 69 -0.03 -6.75 -10.30
C ALA A 69 0.10 -8.01 -11.15
N LYS A 70 1.07 -8.05 -12.05
CA LYS A 70 1.34 -9.19 -12.92
C LYS A 70 1.56 -10.49 -12.16
N LYS A 71 2.12 -10.41 -10.95
CA LYS A 71 2.34 -11.58 -10.07
C LYS A 71 1.03 -12.25 -9.65
N PHE A 72 -0.09 -11.56 -9.73
CA PHE A 72 -1.41 -12.04 -9.33
C PHE A 72 -2.31 -12.35 -10.52
N LEU A 73 -1.74 -12.42 -11.72
CA LEU A 73 -2.44 -12.95 -12.89
C LEU A 73 -2.64 -14.44 -12.74
N ASP A 74 -3.88 -14.88 -12.88
CA ASP A 74 -4.23 -16.29 -12.98
C ASP A 74 -4.27 -16.68 -14.47
N LYS A 75 -3.22 -17.34 -14.93
CA LYS A 75 -3.10 -17.76 -16.33
C LYS A 75 -4.11 -18.83 -16.72
N GLU A 76 -4.58 -19.62 -15.75
CA GLU A 76 -5.56 -20.69 -16.01
C GLU A 76 -6.97 -20.13 -16.27
N LEU A 77 -7.27 -18.95 -15.72
CA LEU A 77 -8.57 -18.30 -15.83
C LEU A 77 -8.60 -17.20 -16.88
N ASP A 78 -7.61 -17.10 -17.77
CA ASP A 78 -7.48 -16.02 -18.76
C ASP A 78 -7.67 -14.62 -18.17
N ALA A 79 -7.18 -14.44 -16.93
CA ALA A 79 -7.34 -13.18 -16.20
C ALA A 79 -6.58 -12.04 -16.89
N THR A 80 -7.27 -10.92 -17.10
CA THR A 80 -6.67 -9.70 -17.66
C THR A 80 -5.90 -8.92 -16.61
N MET A 81 -5.05 -7.99 -17.05
CA MET A 81 -4.35 -7.08 -16.13
C MET A 81 -5.33 -6.25 -15.28
N CYS A 82 -6.50 -5.92 -15.82
CA CYS A 82 -7.54 -5.23 -15.05
C CYS A 82 -8.01 -6.05 -13.85
N ILE A 83 -8.17 -7.37 -14.03
CA ILE A 83 -8.56 -8.28 -12.94
C ILE A 83 -7.43 -8.40 -11.92
N ALA A 84 -6.18 -8.53 -12.39
CA ALA A 84 -5.01 -8.58 -11.51
C ALA A 84 -4.88 -7.30 -10.68
N ALA A 85 -5.02 -6.14 -11.30
CA ALA A 85 -5.00 -4.85 -10.59
C ALA A 85 -6.12 -4.75 -9.56
N LYS A 86 -7.32 -5.22 -9.88
CA LYS A 86 -8.46 -5.26 -8.95
C LYS A 86 -8.19 -6.16 -7.75
N ARG A 87 -7.55 -7.31 -7.96
CA ARG A 87 -7.13 -8.20 -6.87
C ARG A 87 -6.15 -7.49 -5.93
N VAL A 88 -5.18 -6.76 -6.48
CA VAL A 88 -4.23 -5.98 -5.67
C VAL A 88 -4.97 -4.92 -4.85
N VAL A 89 -5.86 -4.15 -5.48
CA VAL A 89 -6.64 -3.11 -4.79
C VAL A 89 -7.51 -3.71 -3.68
N ASN A 90 -8.05 -4.90 -3.89
CA ASN A 90 -8.87 -5.59 -2.90
C ASN A 90 -8.05 -6.29 -1.81
N GLY A 91 -6.72 -6.21 -1.86
CA GLY A 91 -5.85 -6.73 -0.82
C GLY A 91 -5.56 -8.22 -0.91
N ILE A 92 -5.36 -8.73 -2.12
CA ILE A 92 -4.98 -10.14 -2.32
C ILE A 92 -3.68 -10.50 -1.60
N ASN A 93 -2.76 -9.56 -1.48
CA ASN A 93 -1.53 -9.75 -0.73
C ASN A 93 -1.72 -9.21 0.69
N GLU A 94 -1.87 -10.12 1.65
CA GLU A 94 -2.02 -9.76 3.06
C GLU A 94 -0.79 -9.07 3.65
N SER A 95 0.38 -9.24 3.01
CA SER A 95 1.62 -8.58 3.40
C SER A 95 1.77 -7.17 2.84
N GLU A 96 0.84 -6.71 2.00
CA GLU A 96 0.83 -5.33 1.55
C GLU A 96 0.21 -4.43 2.61
N VAL A 97 0.97 -3.41 3.01
CA VAL A 97 0.51 -2.40 3.98
C VAL A 97 -0.39 -1.40 3.26
N LYS A 98 -1.63 -1.28 3.70
CA LYS A 98 -2.55 -0.28 3.18
C LYS A 98 -2.40 1.01 3.96
N ILE A 99 -2.13 2.09 3.24
CA ILE A 99 -2.14 3.43 3.82
C ILE A 99 -3.58 3.92 3.78
N GLN A 100 -4.18 4.08 4.95
CA GLN A 100 -5.51 4.68 5.08
C GLN A 100 -5.34 6.13 5.47
N GLU A 101 -5.81 7.02 4.61
CA GLU A 101 -5.98 8.41 4.99
C GLU A 101 -7.31 8.51 5.73
N PHE A 102 -7.21 8.71 7.04
CA PHE A 102 -8.41 9.05 7.79
C PHE A 102 -8.88 10.44 7.36
N PRO A 103 -10.17 10.61 7.00
CA PRO A 103 -10.68 11.94 6.74
C PRO A 103 -10.37 12.79 7.96
N GLN A 104 -9.70 13.93 7.74
CA GLN A 104 -9.45 14.91 8.79
C GLN A 104 -10.80 15.41 9.30
N ARG A 105 -11.38 14.68 10.24
CA ARG A 105 -12.44 15.25 11.04
C ARG A 105 -11.80 16.32 11.89
N LYS A 106 -12.15 17.56 11.66
CA LYS A 106 -11.83 18.71 12.51
C LYS A 106 -12.53 18.54 13.86
N THR A 107 -12.27 17.47 14.58
CA THR A 107 -12.68 17.39 15.96
C THR A 107 -11.52 17.88 16.81
N SER A 108 -11.77 18.89 17.59
CA SER A 108 -10.81 19.47 18.54
C SER A 108 -10.15 18.41 19.45
N ILE A 109 -10.83 17.29 19.68
CA ILE A 109 -10.37 16.15 20.46
C ILE A 109 -9.21 15.44 19.74
N PHE A 110 -9.32 15.23 18.43
CA PHE A 110 -8.29 14.55 17.64
C PHE A 110 -7.01 15.38 17.58
N ASN A 111 -7.12 16.69 17.37
CA ASN A 111 -6.00 17.61 17.39
C ASN A 111 -5.33 17.66 18.76
N ARG A 112 -6.07 17.56 19.85
CA ARG A 112 -5.53 17.50 21.20
C ARG A 112 -4.72 16.26 21.46
N ILE A 113 -5.15 15.12 20.96
CA ILE A 113 -4.42 13.84 21.09
C ILE A 113 -3.12 13.91 20.30
N PHE A 114 -3.13 14.42 19.07
CA PHE A 114 -1.93 14.58 18.27
C PHE A 114 -0.94 15.59 18.89
N ASN A 115 -1.43 16.71 19.38
CA ASN A 115 -0.59 17.71 20.04
C ASN A 115 -0.02 17.23 21.38
N PHE A 116 -0.65 16.23 22.00
CA PHE A 116 -0.16 15.63 23.23
C PHE A 116 1.05 14.71 22.99
N PHE A 117 1.15 14.08 21.82
CA PHE A 117 2.23 13.17 21.47
C PHE A 117 3.37 13.83 20.68
N ASP A 118 3.21 15.07 20.28
CA ASP A 118 4.30 15.87 19.69
C ASP A 118 5.20 16.42 20.86
#